data_ce3a0c46ba7f0a514f5853e48aaacdda
#
_entry.id   ce3a0c46ba7f0a514f5853e48aaacdda
#
_cell.length_a   1.000
_cell.length_b   1.000
_cell.length_c   1.000
_cell.angle_alpha   90.00
_cell.angle_beta   90.00
_cell.angle_gamma   90.00
#
_symmetry.space_group_name_H-M   'P 1'
#
loop_
_entity.id
_entity.type
_entity.pdbx_description
1 polymer ?
#
loop_
_entity_poly.entity_id
_entity_poly.type
_entity_poly.pdbx_seq_one_letter_code
_entity_poly.pdbx_strand_id
1 'polypeptide(L)'
;GEEMMQNVTRKVTLYGKHTGRAVEGFPYWNEAEMKNCSLYKPSPLGNTEIRTKTEESEEIKEIIEKNWRKIKQNIRGIVGVNLTNKEMDHMYEVFMDSRAYSYKAVNKYNIPYAMIRYQEAISIYRTFLFDSPMSEIVKDRINCNSKYFEIPDKEIVKKGSGFYNIGIYFTKYQRKEHKQYIHMVIYEADGYGKEGRNSILEESIEMKSWIYE
;
A
#
# COMPACT_ATOMS: atom_id res chain seq x y z
N GLY A 1 -50.44 -18.15 -10.10
CA GLY A 1 -49.22 -17.86 -9.39
C GLY A 1 -48.07 -17.78 -10.38
N GLU A 2 -47.67 -16.57 -10.77
CA GLU A 2 -46.49 -16.39 -11.61
C GLU A 2 -45.24 -16.39 -10.69
N GLU A 3 -44.41 -17.40 -10.86
CA GLU A 3 -43.09 -17.43 -10.25
C GLU A 3 -42.17 -16.42 -10.97
N MET A 4 -41.86 -15.31 -10.30
CA MET A 4 -40.79 -14.43 -10.72
C MET A 4 -39.45 -15.14 -10.55
N MET A 5 -38.86 -15.61 -11.64
CA MET A 5 -37.47 -16.04 -11.68
C MET A 5 -36.56 -14.80 -11.47
N GLN A 6 -36.00 -14.67 -10.29
CA GLN A 6 -34.92 -13.72 -10.04
C GLN A 6 -33.67 -14.17 -10.82
N ASN A 7 -33.37 -13.48 -11.92
CA ASN A 7 -32.09 -13.62 -12.60
C ASN A 7 -30.96 -13.09 -11.71
N VAL A 8 -30.36 -14.00 -10.95
CA VAL A 8 -29.11 -13.71 -10.24
C VAL A 8 -27.97 -13.71 -11.26
N THR A 9 -27.63 -12.56 -11.78
CA THR A 9 -26.43 -12.36 -12.60
C THR A 9 -25.19 -12.60 -11.72
N ARG A 10 -24.67 -13.83 -11.72
CA ARG A 10 -23.36 -14.12 -11.10
C ARG A 10 -22.29 -13.34 -11.87
N LYS A 11 -21.69 -12.38 -11.22
CA LYS A 11 -20.52 -11.66 -11.73
C LYS A 11 -19.37 -12.66 -11.81
N VAL A 12 -19.09 -13.18 -13.00
CA VAL A 12 -17.95 -14.08 -13.23
C VAL A 12 -16.68 -13.22 -13.23
N THR A 13 -15.88 -13.35 -12.20
CA THR A 13 -14.55 -12.72 -12.17
C THR A 13 -13.56 -13.69 -12.83
N LEU A 14 -13.05 -13.32 -14.00
CA LEU A 14 -11.98 -14.05 -14.66
C LEU A 14 -10.68 -13.79 -13.89
N TYR A 15 -10.00 -14.85 -13.48
CA TYR A 15 -8.66 -14.76 -12.86
C TYR A 15 -7.75 -15.83 -13.45
N GLY A 16 -6.47 -15.45 -13.65
CA GLY A 16 -5.43 -16.40 -14.03
C GLY A 16 -4.92 -17.16 -12.80
N LYS A 17 -4.80 -18.48 -12.92
CA LYS A 17 -4.19 -19.33 -11.89
C LYS A 17 -3.01 -20.06 -12.47
N HIS A 18 -1.86 -19.94 -11.81
CA HIS A 18 -0.72 -20.80 -12.15
C HIS A 18 -1.01 -22.26 -11.78
N THR A 19 -0.84 -23.16 -12.74
CA THR A 19 -0.94 -24.60 -12.52
C THR A 19 0.45 -25.17 -12.27
N GLY A 20 0.56 -26.17 -11.40
CA GLY A 20 1.83 -26.87 -11.14
C GLY A 20 2.19 -27.93 -12.19
N ARG A 21 1.46 -27.99 -13.31
CA ARG A 21 1.63 -28.98 -14.38
C ARG A 21 1.15 -28.43 -15.71
N ALA A 22 1.59 -29.05 -16.81
CA ALA A 22 1.06 -28.78 -18.13
C ALA A 22 -0.47 -28.98 -18.18
N VAL A 23 -1.15 -28.11 -18.90
CA VAL A 23 -2.61 -28.19 -19.13
C VAL A 23 -2.81 -28.48 -20.60
N GLU A 24 -3.65 -29.50 -20.90
CA GLU A 24 -3.98 -29.88 -22.27
C GLU A 24 -4.58 -28.70 -23.04
N GLY A 25 -4.11 -28.47 -24.26
CA GLY A 25 -4.50 -27.32 -25.07
C GLY A 25 -3.73 -26.02 -24.82
N PHE A 26 -2.82 -25.99 -23.82
CA PHE A 26 -1.91 -24.88 -23.58
C PHE A 26 -0.47 -25.33 -23.83
N PRO A 27 0.18 -24.86 -24.92
CA PRO A 27 1.42 -25.46 -25.43
C PRO A 27 2.66 -25.22 -24.56
N TYR A 28 2.63 -24.28 -23.64
CA TYR A 28 3.83 -23.83 -22.94
C TYR A 28 3.64 -23.84 -21.43
N TRP A 29 3.97 -24.97 -20.80
CA TRP A 29 4.22 -24.96 -19.37
C TRP A 29 5.73 -25.06 -19.13
N ASN A 30 6.30 -24.05 -18.47
CA ASN A 30 7.71 -24.03 -18.10
C ASN A 30 7.81 -23.79 -16.61
N GLU A 31 8.32 -24.80 -15.87
CA GLU A 31 8.43 -24.75 -14.42
C GLU A 31 9.37 -23.63 -13.94
N ALA A 32 10.45 -23.38 -14.68
CA ALA A 32 11.41 -22.33 -14.34
C ALA A 32 10.77 -20.94 -14.52
N GLU A 33 10.03 -20.73 -15.59
CA GLU A 33 9.30 -19.46 -15.81
C GLU A 33 8.17 -19.27 -14.79
N MET A 34 7.44 -20.33 -14.46
CA MET A 34 6.43 -20.27 -13.41
C MET A 34 7.03 -19.90 -12.06
N LYS A 35 8.15 -20.52 -11.66
CA LYS A 35 8.85 -20.22 -10.41
C LYS A 35 9.42 -18.80 -10.38
N ASN A 36 9.77 -18.26 -11.53
CA ASN A 36 10.28 -16.90 -11.68
C ASN A 36 9.17 -15.83 -11.83
N CYS A 37 7.92 -16.24 -11.97
CA CYS A 37 6.80 -15.30 -12.05
C CYS A 37 6.56 -14.64 -10.70
N SER A 38 6.60 -13.31 -10.65
CA SER A 38 6.35 -12.51 -9.43
C SER A 38 4.96 -12.75 -8.80
N LEU A 39 4.02 -13.30 -9.58
CA LEU A 39 2.65 -13.59 -9.15
C LEU A 39 2.45 -15.03 -8.67
N TYR A 40 3.37 -15.95 -8.97
CA TYR A 40 3.22 -17.38 -8.62
C TYR A 40 3.28 -17.62 -7.12
N LYS A 41 4.28 -17.12 -6.47
CA LYS A 41 4.42 -17.06 -4.99
C LYS A 41 4.96 -15.70 -4.64
N PRO A 42 4.08 -14.69 -4.54
CA PRO A 42 4.54 -13.33 -4.33
C PRO A 42 5.37 -13.25 -3.05
N SER A 43 6.55 -12.69 -3.18
CA SER A 43 7.44 -12.40 -2.05
C SER A 43 6.74 -11.41 -1.12
N PRO A 44 6.87 -11.56 0.20
CA PRO A 44 6.25 -10.61 1.14
C PRO A 44 6.82 -9.20 0.96
N LEU A 45 5.98 -8.19 0.92
CA LEU A 45 6.43 -6.79 0.94
C LEU A 45 7.28 -6.52 2.18
N GLY A 46 8.46 -5.96 1.98
CA GLY A 46 9.51 -5.80 2.97
C GLY A 46 10.71 -6.71 2.72
N ASN A 47 10.59 -7.72 1.84
CA ASN A 47 11.73 -8.45 1.33
C ASN A 47 12.46 -7.60 0.28
N THR A 48 13.78 -7.48 0.41
CA THR A 48 14.66 -6.68 -0.47
C THR A 48 15.46 -7.56 -1.44
N GLU A 49 15.08 -8.82 -1.61
CA GLU A 49 15.71 -9.71 -2.57
C GLU A 49 15.47 -9.21 -4.00
N ILE A 50 16.55 -8.98 -4.74
CA ILE A 50 16.51 -8.47 -6.11
C ILE A 50 16.11 -9.60 -7.07
N ARG A 51 15.25 -9.31 -8.03
CA ARG A 51 14.88 -10.25 -9.07
C ARG A 51 16.00 -10.42 -10.10
N THR A 52 16.02 -11.58 -10.71
CA THR A 52 17.01 -11.90 -11.75
C THR A 52 16.62 -11.37 -13.14
N LYS A 53 15.31 -11.22 -13.39
CA LYS A 53 14.81 -10.68 -14.67
C LYS A 53 14.81 -9.15 -14.62
N THR A 54 15.67 -8.54 -15.39
CA THR A 54 15.83 -7.07 -15.46
C THR A 54 14.71 -6.41 -16.26
N GLU A 55 14.13 -7.09 -17.25
CA GLU A 55 13.04 -6.56 -18.08
C GLU A 55 11.81 -6.20 -17.26
N GLU A 56 11.41 -7.04 -16.30
CA GLU A 56 10.28 -6.74 -15.41
C GLU A 56 10.58 -5.55 -14.49
N SER A 57 11.83 -5.38 -14.08
CA SER A 57 12.26 -4.23 -13.26
C SER A 57 12.15 -2.93 -14.06
N GLU A 58 12.60 -2.92 -15.31
CA GLU A 58 12.50 -1.76 -16.16
C GLU A 58 11.05 -1.44 -16.52
N GLU A 59 10.20 -2.45 -16.77
CA GLU A 59 8.74 -2.27 -16.96
C GLU A 59 8.12 -1.55 -15.75
N ILE A 60 8.43 -2.00 -14.52
CA ILE A 60 7.89 -1.39 -13.29
C ILE A 60 8.39 0.04 -13.14
N LYS A 61 9.66 0.29 -13.40
CA LYS A 61 10.25 1.62 -13.37
C LYS A 61 9.54 2.57 -14.33
N GLU A 62 9.36 2.17 -15.59
CA GLU A 62 8.65 2.96 -16.59
C GLU A 62 7.19 3.24 -16.19
N ILE A 63 6.49 2.25 -15.62
CA ILE A 63 5.13 2.43 -15.11
C ILE A 63 5.11 3.52 -14.03
N ILE A 64 6.06 3.51 -13.10
CA ILE A 64 6.14 4.49 -12.03
C ILE A 64 6.36 5.89 -12.62
N GLU A 65 7.33 6.04 -13.52
CA GLU A 65 7.65 7.32 -14.15
C GLU A 65 6.46 7.90 -14.93
N LYS A 66 5.81 7.08 -15.75
CA LYS A 66 4.66 7.50 -16.57
C LYS A 66 3.41 7.80 -15.74
N ASN A 67 3.20 7.07 -14.64
CA ASN A 67 1.95 7.13 -13.88
C ASN A 67 2.09 7.79 -12.49
N TRP A 68 3.19 8.50 -12.22
CA TRP A 68 3.47 9.05 -10.89
C TRP A 68 2.32 9.87 -10.30
N ARG A 69 1.65 10.67 -11.11
CA ARG A 69 0.47 11.45 -10.67
C ARG A 69 -0.66 10.55 -10.14
N LYS A 70 -0.96 9.46 -10.84
CA LYS A 70 -2.02 8.50 -10.47
C LYS A 70 -1.61 7.70 -9.22
N ILE A 71 -0.34 7.30 -9.14
CA ILE A 71 0.22 6.60 -8.00
C ILE A 71 0.14 7.46 -6.74
N LYS A 72 0.46 8.76 -6.81
CA LYS A 72 0.30 9.69 -5.68
C LYS A 72 -1.14 9.72 -5.15
N GLN A 73 -2.14 9.76 -6.02
CA GLN A 73 -3.55 9.74 -5.61
C GLN A 73 -3.92 8.43 -4.93
N ASN A 74 -3.46 7.31 -5.48
CA ASN A 74 -3.70 5.98 -4.90
C ASN A 74 -3.08 5.86 -3.50
N ILE A 75 -1.85 6.33 -3.32
CA ILE A 75 -1.18 6.36 -2.01
C ILE A 75 -1.99 7.19 -1.00
N ARG A 76 -2.41 8.41 -1.37
CA ARG A 76 -3.23 9.26 -0.50
C ARG A 76 -4.55 8.58 -0.11
N GLY A 77 -5.18 7.89 -1.06
CA GLY A 77 -6.39 7.10 -0.79
C GLY A 77 -6.17 5.93 0.17
N ILE A 78 -5.01 5.25 0.08
CA ILE A 78 -4.63 4.15 0.97
C ILE A 78 -4.35 4.66 2.39
N VAL A 79 -3.64 5.78 2.52
CA VAL A 79 -3.24 6.31 3.83
C VAL A 79 -4.31 7.18 4.50
N GLY A 80 -5.28 7.68 3.74
CA GLY A 80 -6.37 8.52 4.24
C GLY A 80 -5.98 9.97 4.53
N VAL A 81 -4.74 10.37 4.27
CA VAL A 81 -4.24 11.73 4.45
C VAL A 81 -3.62 12.28 3.17
N ASN A 82 -3.74 13.58 2.97
CA ASN A 82 -3.22 14.28 1.80
C ASN A 82 -1.74 14.61 2.01
N LEU A 83 -0.88 13.58 1.90
CA LEU A 83 0.57 13.76 1.96
C LEU A 83 1.01 14.86 0.98
N THR A 84 1.91 15.72 1.42
CA THR A 84 2.40 16.86 0.62
C THR A 84 3.16 16.38 -0.61
N ASN A 85 3.27 17.22 -1.63
CA ASN A 85 4.06 16.87 -2.79
C ASN A 85 5.53 16.64 -2.43
N LYS A 86 6.08 17.39 -1.48
CA LYS A 86 7.44 17.22 -0.98
C LYS A 86 7.67 15.81 -0.40
N GLU A 87 6.75 15.33 0.43
CA GLU A 87 6.82 13.97 1.01
C GLU A 87 6.67 12.90 -0.06
N MET A 88 5.77 13.12 -1.02
CA MET A 88 5.56 12.20 -2.13
C MET A 88 6.78 12.13 -3.07
N ASP A 89 7.37 13.28 -3.38
CA ASP A 89 8.55 13.33 -4.24
C ASP A 89 9.78 12.73 -3.53
N HIS A 90 9.93 12.96 -2.22
CA HIS A 90 10.95 12.26 -1.42
C HIS A 90 10.73 10.73 -1.41
N MET A 91 9.48 10.28 -1.25
CA MET A 91 9.14 8.85 -1.36
C MET A 91 9.54 8.26 -2.71
N TYR A 92 9.30 9.00 -3.78
CA TYR A 92 9.71 8.60 -5.13
C TYR A 92 11.24 8.47 -5.23
N GLU A 93 11.98 9.49 -4.80
CA GLU A 93 13.45 9.51 -4.83
C GLU A 93 14.02 8.31 -4.04
N VAL A 94 13.60 8.11 -2.79
CA VAL A 94 14.06 6.98 -1.97
C VAL A 94 13.78 5.64 -2.63
N PHE A 95 12.59 5.47 -3.23
CA PHE A 95 12.21 4.23 -3.89
C PHE A 95 13.04 3.98 -5.16
N MET A 96 13.30 5.00 -5.94
CA MET A 96 14.07 4.90 -7.18
C MET A 96 15.58 4.72 -6.90
N ASP A 97 16.15 5.49 -5.98
CA ASP A 97 17.58 5.44 -5.62
C ASP A 97 17.96 4.11 -4.97
N SER A 98 17.09 3.55 -4.13
CA SER A 98 17.27 2.22 -3.56
C SER A 98 17.01 1.08 -4.55
N ARG A 99 16.57 1.38 -5.79
CA ARG A 99 16.17 0.43 -6.81
C ARG A 99 15.10 -0.57 -6.32
N ALA A 100 14.22 -0.11 -5.43
CA ALA A 100 13.19 -0.98 -4.84
C ALA A 100 12.24 -1.58 -5.88
N TYR A 101 12.09 -0.95 -7.05
CA TYR A 101 11.37 -1.51 -8.20
C TYR A 101 11.95 -2.85 -8.68
N SER A 102 13.22 -3.17 -8.35
CA SER A 102 13.87 -4.45 -8.69
C SER A 102 13.62 -5.55 -7.65
N TYR A 103 13.01 -5.25 -6.52
CA TYR A 103 12.76 -6.29 -5.50
C TYR A 103 11.72 -7.30 -5.96
N LYS A 104 11.93 -8.59 -5.68
CA LYS A 104 10.99 -9.67 -6.02
C LYS A 104 9.59 -9.47 -5.46
N ALA A 105 9.47 -8.74 -4.35
CA ALA A 105 8.21 -8.43 -3.71
C ALA A 105 7.39 -7.35 -4.43
N VAL A 106 8.01 -6.56 -5.31
CA VAL A 106 7.37 -5.49 -6.05
C VAL A 106 6.91 -6.00 -7.41
N ASN A 107 5.71 -5.67 -7.81
CA ASN A 107 5.17 -5.95 -9.14
C ASN A 107 4.25 -4.81 -9.58
N LYS A 108 3.88 -4.78 -10.85
CA LYS A 108 3.09 -3.71 -11.44
C LYS A 108 1.71 -3.49 -10.78
N TYR A 109 1.20 -4.46 -10.03
CA TYR A 109 -0.11 -4.38 -9.39
C TYR A 109 -0.06 -3.86 -7.95
N ASN A 110 1.12 -3.88 -7.31
CA ASN A 110 1.26 -3.49 -5.91
C ASN A 110 2.11 -2.23 -5.67
N ILE A 111 2.44 -1.49 -6.72
CA ILE A 111 3.33 -0.32 -6.67
C ILE A 111 3.01 0.64 -5.52
N PRO A 112 1.75 1.12 -5.32
CA PRO A 112 1.48 2.07 -4.24
C PRO A 112 1.80 1.51 -2.85
N TYR A 113 1.49 0.24 -2.62
CA TYR A 113 1.79 -0.43 -1.35
C TYR A 113 3.28 -0.66 -1.15
N ALA A 114 4.01 -1.00 -2.23
CA ALA A 114 5.45 -1.13 -2.18
C ALA A 114 6.11 0.21 -1.81
N MET A 115 5.70 1.29 -2.44
CA MET A 115 6.27 2.61 -2.20
C MET A 115 6.10 3.04 -0.73
N ILE A 116 4.92 2.89 -0.14
CA ILE A 116 4.70 3.23 1.27
C ILE A 116 5.38 2.24 2.23
N ARG A 117 5.57 0.98 1.83
CA ARG A 117 6.18 -0.04 2.69
C ARG A 117 7.70 0.10 2.81
N TYR A 118 8.35 0.58 1.77
CA TYR A 118 9.81 0.77 1.76
C TYR A 118 10.23 2.16 2.22
N GLN A 119 9.29 2.93 2.81
CA GLN A 119 9.57 4.22 3.43
C GLN A 119 9.79 4.09 4.94
N GLU A 120 10.53 5.04 5.47
CA GLU A 120 10.52 5.33 6.90
C GLU A 120 9.17 5.95 7.32
N ALA A 121 9.06 6.24 8.61
CA ALA A 121 7.88 6.91 9.13
C ALA A 121 7.76 8.33 8.54
N ILE A 122 6.57 8.65 8.02
CA ILE A 122 6.24 9.93 7.40
C ILE A 122 5.47 10.78 8.42
N SER A 123 5.86 12.04 8.58
CA SER A 123 5.09 12.98 9.39
C SER A 123 3.75 13.29 8.72
N ILE A 124 2.68 13.28 9.51
CA ILE A 124 1.34 13.68 9.05
C ILE A 124 0.83 14.92 9.79
N TYR A 125 1.69 15.60 10.53
CA TYR A 125 1.34 16.85 11.18
C TYR A 125 1.08 17.96 10.15
N ARG A 126 -0.01 18.71 10.34
CA ARG A 126 -0.50 19.74 9.41
C ARG A 126 -0.85 19.21 8.01
N THR A 127 -1.11 17.91 7.89
CA THR A 127 -1.73 17.40 6.67
C THR A 127 -3.25 17.41 6.79
N PHE A 128 -3.91 17.50 5.65
CA PHE A 128 -5.37 17.40 5.56
C PHE A 128 -5.78 15.96 5.32
N LEU A 129 -6.98 15.60 5.76
CA LEU A 129 -7.59 14.33 5.35
C LEU A 129 -7.78 14.30 3.83
N PHE A 130 -7.54 13.13 3.27
CA PHE A 130 -7.82 12.86 1.86
C PHE A 130 -9.24 12.30 1.74
N ASP A 131 -9.95 12.61 0.66
CA ASP A 131 -11.30 12.07 0.43
C ASP A 131 -11.24 10.58 0.07
N SER A 132 -11.32 9.74 1.10
CA SER A 132 -11.28 8.26 1.00
C SER A 132 -11.92 7.61 2.22
N PRO A 133 -12.37 6.34 2.13
CA PRO A 133 -12.89 5.62 3.29
C PRO A 133 -11.91 5.52 4.46
N MET A 134 -10.60 5.50 4.18
CA MET A 134 -9.57 5.46 5.22
C MET A 134 -9.50 6.75 6.03
N SER A 135 -9.84 7.89 5.45
CA SER A 135 -9.79 9.18 6.15
C SER A 135 -10.75 9.25 7.32
N GLU A 136 -11.92 8.63 7.23
CA GLU A 136 -12.87 8.57 8.33
C GLU A 136 -12.31 7.74 9.50
N ILE A 137 -11.67 6.61 9.19
CA ILE A 137 -11.01 5.78 10.19
C ILE A 137 -9.88 6.57 10.87
N VAL A 138 -9.04 7.26 10.10
CA VAL A 138 -7.94 8.08 10.61
C VAL A 138 -8.47 9.19 11.51
N LYS A 139 -9.51 9.91 11.08
CA LYS A 139 -10.14 10.98 11.84
C LYS A 139 -10.66 10.48 13.19
N ASP A 140 -11.41 9.41 13.14
CA ASP A 140 -12.04 8.82 14.33
C ASP A 140 -10.98 8.38 15.34
N ARG A 141 -9.94 7.66 14.87
CA ARG A 141 -8.88 7.15 15.74
C ARG A 141 -8.00 8.25 16.33
N ILE A 142 -7.64 9.27 15.56
CA ILE A 142 -6.89 10.40 16.10
C ILE A 142 -7.73 11.14 17.14
N ASN A 143 -8.98 11.44 16.87
CA ASN A 143 -9.83 12.17 17.81
C ASN A 143 -10.13 11.39 19.10
N CYS A 144 -10.29 10.05 19.00
CA CYS A 144 -10.58 9.21 20.17
C CYS A 144 -9.33 8.83 20.97
N ASN A 145 -8.21 8.52 20.31
CA ASN A 145 -7.09 7.85 20.96
C ASN A 145 -5.86 8.74 21.14
N SER A 146 -5.75 9.86 20.40
CA SER A 146 -4.58 10.72 20.52
C SER A 146 -4.66 11.62 21.75
N LYS A 147 -3.57 11.64 22.51
CA LYS A 147 -3.36 12.55 23.62
C LYS A 147 -2.99 13.96 23.13
N TYR A 148 -2.24 14.05 22.03
CA TYR A 148 -1.59 15.29 21.62
C TYR A 148 -2.14 15.91 20.35
N PHE A 149 -2.97 15.17 19.58
CA PHE A 149 -3.49 15.62 18.29
C PHE A 149 -5.00 15.47 18.18
N GLU A 150 -5.58 16.27 17.31
CA GLU A 150 -7.00 16.22 16.95
C GLU A 150 -7.22 16.67 15.51
N ILE A 151 -8.40 16.37 14.99
CA ILE A 151 -8.85 16.79 13.66
C ILE A 151 -10.22 17.46 13.83
N PRO A 152 -10.26 18.74 14.17
CA PRO A 152 -11.53 19.44 14.39
C PRO A 152 -12.35 19.56 13.11
N ASP A 153 -11.70 19.79 11.98
CA ASP A 153 -12.32 19.83 10.66
C ASP A 153 -11.70 18.78 9.73
N LYS A 154 -10.65 19.11 9.02
CA LYS A 154 -9.93 18.19 8.12
C LYS A 154 -8.42 18.18 8.32
N GLU A 155 -7.87 19.14 9.05
CA GLU A 155 -6.43 19.27 9.31
C GLU A 155 -6.05 18.57 10.62
N ILE A 156 -4.92 17.87 10.61
CA ILE A 156 -4.33 17.25 11.82
C ILE A 156 -3.57 18.33 12.58
N VAL A 157 -4.09 18.74 13.74
CA VAL A 157 -3.53 19.81 14.57
C VAL A 157 -3.16 19.32 15.97
N LYS A 158 -2.31 20.06 16.66
CA LYS A 158 -1.97 19.80 18.07
C LYS A 158 -3.05 20.32 19.00
N LYS A 159 -3.34 19.60 20.08
CA LYS A 159 -4.20 20.02 21.19
C LYS A 159 -3.54 21.05 22.12
N GLY A 160 -2.22 21.24 22.01
CA GLY A 160 -1.44 22.15 22.87
C GLY A 160 -0.12 22.56 22.24
N SER A 161 0.71 23.31 22.99
CA SER A 161 1.94 23.95 22.49
C SER A 161 3.22 23.12 22.65
N GLY A 162 3.14 21.82 22.99
CA GLY A 162 4.31 20.97 23.21
C GLY A 162 5.03 20.53 21.94
N PHE A 163 6.22 19.94 22.14
CA PHE A 163 6.97 19.27 21.07
C PHE A 163 6.45 17.85 20.88
N TYR A 164 5.41 17.72 20.07
CA TYR A 164 4.78 16.44 19.76
C TYR A 164 4.93 16.11 18.30
N ASN A 165 5.15 14.84 18.01
CA ASN A 165 5.19 14.29 16.66
C ASN A 165 4.04 13.32 16.43
N ILE A 166 3.48 13.35 15.24
CA ILE A 166 2.55 12.35 14.75
C ILE A 166 3.04 11.87 13.38
N GLY A 167 3.06 10.57 13.20
CA GLY A 167 3.55 9.97 11.95
C GLY A 167 2.83 8.69 11.60
N ILE A 168 3.03 8.27 10.36
CA ILE A 168 2.50 7.05 9.80
C ILE A 168 3.65 6.20 9.24
N TYR A 169 3.58 4.89 9.46
CA TYR A 169 4.47 3.94 8.82
C TYR A 169 3.75 2.63 8.53
N PHE A 170 4.35 1.82 7.64
CA PHE A 170 3.79 0.55 7.24
C PHE A 170 4.72 -0.60 7.64
N THR A 171 4.13 -1.64 8.19
CA THR A 171 4.86 -2.80 8.69
C THR A 171 4.12 -4.08 8.31
N LYS A 172 4.61 -5.22 8.71
CA LYS A 172 4.00 -6.56 8.59
C LYS A 172 3.18 -6.76 7.30
N TYR A 173 3.69 -7.60 6.45
CA TYR A 173 2.91 -8.17 5.36
C TYR A 173 2.27 -9.46 5.85
N GLN A 174 1.00 -9.66 5.55
CA GLN A 174 0.29 -10.90 5.85
C GLN A 174 -0.46 -11.40 4.63
N ARG A 175 -0.52 -12.72 4.49
CA ARG A 175 -1.37 -13.37 3.51
C ARG A 175 -2.36 -14.25 4.26
N LYS A 176 -3.65 -13.98 4.07
CA LYS A 176 -4.75 -14.78 4.61
C LYS A 176 -5.58 -15.28 3.44
N GLU A 177 -5.72 -16.61 3.32
CA GLU A 177 -6.38 -17.24 2.19
C GLU A 177 -5.76 -16.81 0.85
N HIS A 178 -6.49 -16.03 0.04
CA HIS A 178 -6.03 -15.51 -1.26
C HIS A 178 -5.79 -14.00 -1.25
N LYS A 179 -5.93 -13.34 -0.09
CA LYS A 179 -5.78 -11.89 0.08
C LYS A 179 -4.46 -11.54 0.73
N GLN A 180 -3.95 -10.39 0.35
CA GLN A 180 -2.72 -9.82 0.88
C GLN A 180 -3.04 -8.57 1.69
N TYR A 181 -2.37 -8.40 2.81
CA TYR A 181 -2.58 -7.29 3.74
C TYR A 181 -1.25 -6.65 4.11
N ILE A 182 -1.30 -5.34 4.30
CA ILE A 182 -0.21 -4.55 4.88
C ILE A 182 -0.75 -3.82 6.12
N HIS A 183 0.05 -3.73 7.18
CA HIS A 183 -0.35 -3.03 8.40
C HIS A 183 0.11 -1.59 8.37
N MET A 184 -0.84 -0.68 8.52
CA MET A 184 -0.62 0.74 8.73
C MET A 184 -0.64 1.04 10.23
N VAL A 185 0.33 1.82 10.69
CA VAL A 185 0.39 2.30 12.06
C VAL A 185 0.49 3.81 12.05
N ILE A 186 -0.43 4.47 12.76
CA ILE A 186 -0.30 5.89 13.11
C ILE A 186 0.14 5.95 14.56
N TYR A 187 1.18 6.72 14.83
CA TYR A 187 1.74 6.89 16.17
C TYR A 187 1.89 8.36 16.52
N GLU A 188 1.87 8.65 17.80
CA GLU A 188 2.31 9.92 18.35
C GLU A 188 3.51 9.72 19.26
N ALA A 189 4.31 10.78 19.45
CA ALA A 189 5.43 10.78 20.36
C ALA A 189 5.61 12.15 21.01
N ASP A 190 6.10 12.14 22.24
CA ASP A 190 6.56 13.33 22.96
C ASP A 190 8.04 13.54 22.64
N GLY A 191 8.40 14.73 22.11
CA GLY A 191 9.75 15.04 21.69
C GLY A 191 10.18 14.44 20.35
N TYR A 192 11.51 14.46 20.08
CA TYR A 192 12.11 14.01 18.82
C TYR A 192 12.54 12.53 18.78
N GLY A 193 12.35 11.80 19.90
CA GLY A 193 12.90 10.45 20.06
C GLY A 193 12.07 9.33 19.42
N LYS A 194 12.73 8.23 19.10
CA LYS A 194 12.06 6.97 18.75
C LYS A 194 11.47 6.26 19.99
N GLU A 195 11.97 6.61 21.16
CA GLU A 195 11.49 6.12 22.45
C GLU A 195 10.20 6.87 22.84
N GLY A 196 9.21 6.14 23.32
CA GLY A 196 7.93 6.73 23.74
C GLY A 196 6.89 6.90 22.62
N ARG A 197 7.03 6.19 21.49
CA ARG A 197 5.96 6.14 20.49
C ARG A 197 4.73 5.41 21.03
N ASN A 198 3.60 6.10 20.99
CA ASN A 198 2.30 5.55 21.35
C ASN A 198 1.50 5.30 20.05
N SER A 199 1.05 4.07 19.84
CA SER A 199 0.21 3.73 18.69
C SER A 199 -1.20 4.27 18.90
N ILE A 200 -1.67 5.09 17.97
CA ILE A 200 -3.02 5.65 17.93
C ILE A 200 -3.95 4.75 17.12
N LEU A 201 -3.43 4.22 16.02
CA LEU A 201 -4.14 3.38 15.07
C LEU A 201 -3.22 2.27 14.59
N GLU A 202 -3.74 1.05 14.63
CA GLU A 202 -3.18 -0.10 13.90
C GLU A 202 -4.27 -0.68 13.00
N GLU A 203 -4.08 -0.62 11.68
CA GLU A 203 -5.08 -1.03 10.71
C GLU A 203 -4.48 -2.01 9.70
N SER A 204 -5.24 -3.06 9.40
CA SER A 204 -4.86 -4.07 8.42
C SER A 204 -5.52 -3.77 7.08
N ILE A 205 -4.76 -3.25 6.14
CA ILE A 205 -5.26 -2.81 4.84
C ILE A 205 -5.16 -3.95 3.84
N GLU A 206 -6.29 -4.36 3.26
CA GLU A 206 -6.31 -5.29 2.14
C GLU A 206 -5.69 -4.65 0.90
N MET A 207 -4.68 -5.30 0.34
CA MET A 207 -3.99 -4.82 -0.86
C MET A 207 -4.84 -5.12 -2.10
N LYS A 208 -5.25 -4.07 -2.79
CA LYS A 208 -5.96 -4.16 -4.06
C LYS A 208 -4.97 -4.14 -5.22
N SER A 209 -5.27 -4.84 -6.30
CA SER A 209 -4.50 -4.74 -7.53
C SER A 209 -4.77 -3.43 -8.24
N TRP A 210 -3.72 -2.71 -8.61
CA TRP A 210 -3.79 -1.49 -9.40
C TRP A 210 -3.32 -1.76 -10.82
N ILE A 211 -4.03 -1.22 -11.81
CA ILE A 211 -3.66 -1.35 -13.22
C ILE A 211 -3.26 0.05 -13.72
N TYR A 212 -2.04 0.13 -14.23
CA TYR A 212 -1.47 1.31 -14.86
C TYR A 212 -1.23 0.99 -16.34
N GLU A 213 -1.70 1.87 -17.20
CA GLU A 213 -1.53 1.81 -18.66
C GLU A 213 -0.32 2.64 -19.10
#